data_beee4f50582c185c4e4999073c9ed619
#
_entry.id   beee4f50582c185c4e4999073c9ed619
#
_cell.length_a   1.000
_cell.length_b   1.000
_cell.length_c   1.000
_cell.angle_alpha   90.00
_cell.angle_beta   90.00
_cell.angle_gamma   90.00
#
_symmetry.space_group_name_H-M   'P 1'
#
loop_
_entity.id
_entity.type
_entity.pdbx_description
1 polymer ?
#
loop_
_entity_poly.entity_id
_entity_poly.type
_entity_poly.pdbx_seq_one_letter_code
_entity_poly.pdbx_strand_id
1 'polypeptide(L)'
;MAQFIKPKSLSVVVPVRNEEENVADLIFEIRQSLKNKINFEIIYVDDGSTDQTHKNLIALQKTYKELRVIRHQKSCGQSTAVRTGVKHAKYEWIATLDGDGQNNPADIPELLKALKEGVELVGGNRRHSRRDTWIKRISSVIANGVRSWMLKDDTPDTGCGLKLFSKEAFLDLPYFDHMHRFLPALIKRRGGLIVSVPVSHRPRTHGYSNYGTIDRLLVGIVDLFGVAWLQRRSKLPQIKKD
;
A
#
# COMPACT_ATOMS: atom_id res chain seq x y z
N MET A 1 -12.68 16.39 -20.50
CA MET A 1 -11.35 15.91 -20.06
C MET A 1 -11.34 15.86 -18.55
N ALA A 2 -10.97 14.73 -17.91
CA ALA A 2 -10.91 14.66 -16.45
C ALA A 2 -9.85 15.64 -15.93
N GLN A 3 -10.21 16.45 -14.94
CA GLN A 3 -9.33 17.43 -14.35
C GLN A 3 -8.26 16.76 -13.49
N PHE A 4 -7.01 17.22 -13.56
CA PHE A 4 -5.95 16.71 -12.69
C PHE A 4 -6.15 17.21 -11.26
N ILE A 5 -6.05 16.31 -10.29
CA ILE A 5 -6.03 16.64 -8.87
C ILE A 5 -4.57 16.77 -8.44
N LYS A 6 -4.22 17.92 -7.86
CA LYS A 6 -2.89 18.14 -7.27
C LYS A 6 -3.03 18.25 -5.76
N PRO A 7 -2.78 17.15 -5.01
CA PRO A 7 -2.79 17.19 -3.56
C PRO A 7 -1.79 18.21 -3.03
N LYS A 8 -2.20 18.97 -2.00
CA LYS A 8 -1.32 19.92 -1.31
C LYS A 8 -0.48 19.25 -0.23
N SER A 9 -0.92 18.07 0.21
CA SER A 9 -0.30 17.34 1.32
C SER A 9 -0.51 15.83 1.20
N LEU A 10 0.39 15.06 1.83
CA LEU A 10 0.47 13.61 1.74
C LEU A 10 0.87 12.98 3.07
N SER A 11 0.19 11.93 3.52
CA SER A 11 0.67 11.06 4.59
C SER A 11 1.29 9.80 3.99
N VAL A 12 2.53 9.52 4.34
CA VAL A 12 3.22 8.29 3.95
C VAL A 12 3.12 7.29 5.09
N VAL A 13 2.46 6.16 4.88
CA VAL A 13 2.25 5.11 5.87
C VAL A 13 3.13 3.91 5.56
N VAL A 14 3.99 3.55 6.49
CA VAL A 14 4.95 2.44 6.37
C VAL A 14 4.74 1.44 7.51
N PRO A 15 4.09 0.29 7.26
CA PRO A 15 4.02 -0.80 8.22
C PRO A 15 5.37 -1.51 8.29
N VAL A 16 5.86 -1.78 9.50
CA VAL A 16 7.13 -2.49 9.71
C VAL A 16 7.03 -3.54 10.79
N ARG A 17 7.81 -4.60 10.64
CA ARG A 17 8.05 -5.61 11.67
C ARG A 17 9.40 -6.26 11.46
N ASN A 18 10.33 -6.04 12.42
CA ASN A 18 11.70 -6.55 12.37
C ASN A 18 12.44 -6.07 11.09
N GLU A 19 12.54 -4.76 10.95
CA GLU A 19 13.19 -4.09 9.81
C GLU A 19 14.25 -3.08 10.31
N GLU A 20 14.97 -3.41 11.39
CA GLU A 20 15.91 -2.51 12.07
C GLU A 20 16.99 -1.92 11.17
N GLU A 21 17.41 -2.65 10.13
CA GLU A 21 18.44 -2.25 9.17
C GLU A 21 17.89 -1.35 8.04
N ASN A 22 16.57 -1.38 7.80
CA ASN A 22 15.95 -0.69 6.66
C ASN A 22 15.34 0.67 7.01
N VAL A 23 14.94 0.88 8.28
CA VAL A 23 14.12 2.05 8.66
C VAL A 23 14.82 3.39 8.44
N ALA A 24 16.13 3.49 8.70
CA ALA A 24 16.85 4.75 8.60
C ALA A 24 16.96 5.23 7.14
N ASP A 25 17.40 4.35 6.26
CA ASP A 25 17.59 4.65 4.84
C ASP A 25 16.25 4.94 4.16
N LEU A 26 15.21 4.17 4.48
CA LEU A 26 13.89 4.38 3.88
C LEU A 26 13.27 5.71 4.31
N ILE A 27 13.42 6.13 5.57
CA ILE A 27 12.97 7.45 6.04
C ILE A 27 13.72 8.55 5.29
N PHE A 28 15.04 8.43 5.17
CA PHE A 28 15.85 9.40 4.44
C PHE A 28 15.40 9.51 2.98
N GLU A 29 15.20 8.39 2.28
CA GLU A 29 14.75 8.36 0.88
C GLU A 29 13.36 8.96 0.69
N ILE A 30 12.39 8.65 1.57
CA ILE A 30 11.04 9.25 1.54
C ILE A 30 11.16 10.78 1.64
N ARG A 31 11.96 11.27 2.58
CA ARG A 31 12.18 12.71 2.75
C ARG A 31 12.81 13.34 1.51
N GLN A 32 13.86 12.74 0.95
CA GLN A 32 14.50 13.25 -0.27
C GLN A 32 13.52 13.31 -1.45
N SER A 33 12.63 12.34 -1.54
CA SER A 33 11.65 12.26 -2.62
C SER A 33 10.56 13.34 -2.54
N LEU A 34 10.18 13.77 -1.34
CA LEU A 34 9.03 14.66 -1.10
C LEU A 34 9.39 16.07 -0.66
N LYS A 35 10.57 16.27 -0.06
CA LYS A 35 11.03 17.58 0.42
C LYS A 35 10.98 18.61 -0.71
N ASN A 36 10.43 19.79 -0.40
CA ASN A 36 10.23 20.92 -1.33
C ASN A 36 9.26 20.64 -2.51
N LYS A 37 8.59 19.47 -2.55
CA LYS A 37 7.62 19.15 -3.60
C LYS A 37 6.19 19.16 -3.08
N ILE A 38 5.95 18.70 -1.86
CA ILE A 38 4.63 18.62 -1.24
C ILE A 38 4.79 18.67 0.29
N ASN A 39 3.77 19.17 0.99
CA ASN A 39 3.71 19.04 2.45
C ASN A 39 3.44 17.59 2.83
N PHE A 40 4.19 16.99 3.75
CA PHE A 40 4.04 15.58 4.08
C PHE A 40 4.31 15.27 5.55
N GLU A 41 3.78 14.14 6.00
CA GLU A 41 4.18 13.42 7.21
C GLU A 41 4.54 11.98 6.85
N ILE A 42 5.33 11.33 7.70
CA ILE A 42 5.69 9.92 7.62
C ILE A 42 5.17 9.23 8.87
N ILE A 43 4.37 8.18 8.72
CA ILE A 43 3.80 7.42 9.82
C ILE A 43 4.35 5.99 9.72
N TYR A 44 5.28 5.65 10.60
CA TYR A 44 5.70 4.27 10.79
C TYR A 44 4.78 3.58 11.78
N VAL A 45 4.27 2.42 11.40
CA VAL A 45 3.49 1.55 12.29
C VAL A 45 4.31 0.31 12.57
N ASP A 46 4.92 0.26 13.74
CA ASP A 46 5.66 -0.89 14.25
C ASP A 46 4.67 -1.97 14.74
N ASP A 47 4.54 -3.02 13.97
CA ASP A 47 3.61 -4.12 14.24
C ASP A 47 4.21 -5.15 15.23
N GLY A 48 4.63 -4.65 16.39
CA GLY A 48 5.15 -5.47 17.48
C GLY A 48 6.52 -6.10 17.18
N SER A 49 7.47 -5.31 16.67
CA SER A 49 8.86 -5.75 16.46
C SER A 49 9.52 -6.20 17.74
N THR A 50 10.39 -7.20 17.60
CA THR A 50 11.18 -7.82 18.70
C THR A 50 12.67 -7.50 18.61
N ASP A 51 13.12 -6.88 17.52
CA ASP A 51 14.47 -6.38 17.27
C ASP A 51 14.63 -4.89 17.67
N GLN A 52 15.65 -4.22 17.15
CA GLN A 52 15.90 -2.80 17.42
C GLN A 52 15.05 -1.82 16.60
N THR A 53 14.12 -2.32 15.74
CA THR A 53 13.29 -1.47 14.86
C THR A 53 12.64 -0.32 15.62
N HIS A 54 11.94 -0.62 16.71
CA HIS A 54 11.25 0.41 17.51
C HIS A 54 12.20 1.45 18.08
N LYS A 55 13.31 1.01 18.66
CA LYS A 55 14.31 1.90 19.25
C LYS A 55 14.93 2.83 18.20
N ASN A 56 15.23 2.30 17.02
CA ASN A 56 15.76 3.08 15.90
C ASN A 56 14.75 4.13 15.44
N LEU A 57 13.46 3.74 15.30
CA LEU A 57 12.38 4.65 14.91
C LEU A 57 12.20 5.81 15.91
N ILE A 58 12.23 5.54 17.22
CA ILE A 58 12.11 6.59 18.25
C ILE A 58 13.33 7.54 18.24
N ALA A 59 14.52 7.03 17.98
CA ALA A 59 15.71 7.86 17.82
C ALA A 59 15.60 8.79 16.60
N LEU A 60 15.15 8.25 15.46
CA LEU A 60 14.94 9.00 14.21
C LEU A 60 13.81 10.04 14.34
N GLN A 61 12.76 9.76 15.10
CA GLN A 61 11.68 10.71 15.37
C GLN A 61 12.14 11.98 16.06
N LYS A 62 13.19 11.92 16.88
CA LYS A 62 13.80 13.12 17.50
C LYS A 62 14.48 14.02 16.47
N THR A 63 14.96 13.43 15.38
CA THR A 63 15.69 14.14 14.31
C THR A 63 14.73 14.67 13.23
N TYR A 64 13.68 13.91 12.92
CA TYR A 64 12.78 14.19 11.80
C TYR A 64 11.40 14.57 12.31
N LYS A 65 11.07 15.86 12.27
CA LYS A 65 9.79 16.42 12.80
C LYS A 65 8.55 15.90 12.07
N GLU A 66 8.69 15.51 10.81
CA GLU A 66 7.63 14.91 9.99
C GLU A 66 7.39 13.44 10.29
N LEU A 67 8.29 12.76 11.03
CA LEU A 67 8.16 11.35 11.40
C LEU A 67 7.29 11.19 12.65
N ARG A 68 6.34 10.29 12.56
CA ARG A 68 5.51 9.81 13.67
C ARG A 68 5.59 8.30 13.76
N VAL A 69 5.69 7.78 14.97
CA VAL A 69 5.81 6.35 15.23
C VAL A 69 4.61 5.90 16.06
N ILE A 70 3.94 4.84 15.61
CA ILE A 70 2.86 4.15 16.32
C ILE A 70 3.32 2.71 16.53
N ARG A 71 3.10 2.15 17.70
CA ARG A 71 3.48 0.77 18.01
C ARG A 71 2.28 -0.05 18.43
N HIS A 72 2.13 -1.23 17.86
CA HIS A 72 1.22 -2.26 18.36
C HIS A 72 1.88 -3.05 19.50
N GLN A 73 1.11 -3.44 20.51
CA GLN A 73 1.61 -4.26 21.61
C GLN A 73 2.06 -5.66 21.15
N LYS A 74 1.39 -6.19 20.12
CA LYS A 74 1.70 -7.47 19.46
C LYS A 74 1.43 -7.35 17.97
N SER A 75 2.03 -8.22 17.18
CA SER A 75 1.77 -8.25 15.75
C SER A 75 0.29 -8.56 15.45
N CYS A 76 -0.30 -7.73 14.63
CA CYS A 76 -1.68 -7.82 14.16
C CYS A 76 -1.78 -7.93 12.63
N GLY A 77 -0.64 -8.04 11.95
CA GLY A 77 -0.54 -8.18 10.50
C GLY A 77 -0.50 -6.85 9.73
N GLN A 78 0.01 -6.93 8.51
CA GLN A 78 0.27 -5.77 7.67
C GLN A 78 -0.99 -4.93 7.39
N SER A 79 -2.13 -5.57 7.14
CA SER A 79 -3.40 -4.85 6.89
C SER A 79 -3.84 -4.01 8.09
N THR A 80 -3.69 -4.56 9.30
CA THR A 80 -3.99 -3.83 10.54
C THR A 80 -3.04 -2.65 10.72
N ALA A 81 -1.74 -2.87 10.47
CA ALA A 81 -0.74 -1.82 10.59
C ALA A 81 -1.00 -0.68 9.60
N VAL A 82 -1.28 -1.00 8.33
CA VAL A 82 -1.68 0.02 7.34
C VAL A 82 -2.93 0.77 7.81
N ARG A 83 -3.97 0.06 8.25
CA ARG A 83 -5.22 0.68 8.71
C ARG A 83 -5.00 1.58 9.94
N THR A 84 -4.15 1.16 10.86
CA THR A 84 -3.76 2.00 12.01
C THR A 84 -3.10 3.28 11.53
N GLY A 85 -2.14 3.21 10.62
CA GLY A 85 -1.49 4.38 10.05
C GLY A 85 -2.46 5.32 9.34
N VAL A 86 -3.35 4.77 8.50
CA VAL A 86 -4.37 5.55 7.78
C VAL A 86 -5.33 6.26 8.73
N LYS A 87 -5.79 5.60 9.79
CA LYS A 87 -6.65 6.24 10.82
C LYS A 87 -5.98 7.43 11.50
N HIS A 88 -4.68 7.34 11.75
CA HIS A 88 -3.91 8.39 12.41
C HIS A 88 -3.30 9.43 11.44
N ALA A 89 -3.46 9.24 10.15
CA ALA A 89 -2.99 10.18 9.13
C ALA A 89 -3.72 11.52 9.22
N LYS A 90 -2.97 12.61 9.04
CA LYS A 90 -3.51 13.98 9.04
C LYS A 90 -4.10 14.38 7.70
N TYR A 91 -3.54 13.83 6.61
CA TYR A 91 -3.86 14.28 5.27
C TYR A 91 -4.81 13.34 4.55
N GLU A 92 -5.50 13.87 3.56
CA GLU A 92 -6.51 13.17 2.76
C GLU A 92 -5.91 12.08 1.87
N TRP A 93 -4.73 12.32 1.33
CA TRP A 93 -4.05 11.40 0.44
C TRP A 93 -3.00 10.60 1.20
N ILE A 94 -3.02 9.29 0.99
CA ILE A 94 -2.14 8.32 1.67
C ILE A 94 -1.28 7.64 0.63
N ALA A 95 0.04 7.69 0.81
CA ALA A 95 0.95 6.78 0.12
C ALA A 95 1.35 5.65 1.08
N THR A 96 1.36 4.40 0.60
CA THR A 96 1.91 3.27 1.34
C THR A 96 3.19 2.77 0.70
N LEU A 97 4.10 2.24 1.51
CA LEU A 97 5.32 1.54 1.11
C LEU A 97 5.53 0.36 2.05
N ASP A 98 6.13 -0.72 1.54
CA ASP A 98 6.62 -1.80 2.40
C ASP A 98 7.91 -1.35 3.10
N GLY A 99 8.11 -1.77 4.36
CA GLY A 99 9.24 -1.34 5.18
C GLY A 99 10.60 -1.96 4.82
N ASP A 100 10.61 -2.89 3.86
CA ASP A 100 11.79 -3.69 3.45
C ASP A 100 12.70 -3.02 2.40
N GLY A 101 12.41 -1.77 2.04
CA GLY A 101 13.20 -0.98 1.09
C GLY A 101 13.05 -1.40 -0.38
N GLN A 102 12.24 -2.40 -0.72
CA GLN A 102 12.06 -2.84 -2.11
C GLN A 102 11.29 -1.84 -2.98
N ASN A 103 10.40 -1.05 -2.39
CA ASN A 103 9.73 0.05 -3.07
C ASN A 103 10.62 1.29 -3.09
N ASN A 104 10.74 1.94 -4.23
CA ASN A 104 11.49 3.17 -4.36
C ASN A 104 10.62 4.40 -4.03
N PRO A 105 10.90 5.15 -2.96
CA PRO A 105 10.13 6.36 -2.64
C PRO A 105 10.19 7.45 -3.72
N ALA A 106 11.21 7.43 -4.58
CA ALA A 106 11.32 8.37 -5.70
C ALA A 106 10.20 8.24 -6.74
N ASP A 107 9.46 7.13 -6.71
CA ASP A 107 8.30 6.91 -7.59
C ASP A 107 7.00 7.55 -7.04
N ILE A 108 6.95 7.99 -5.77
CA ILE A 108 5.75 8.63 -5.18
C ILE A 108 5.28 9.85 -6.01
N PRO A 109 6.17 10.77 -6.44
CA PRO A 109 5.75 11.89 -7.29
C PRO A 109 5.06 11.49 -8.59
N GLU A 110 5.42 10.33 -9.19
CA GLU A 110 4.76 9.85 -10.41
C GLU A 110 3.34 9.35 -10.13
N LEU A 111 3.12 8.70 -8.97
CA LEU A 111 1.76 8.35 -8.54
C LEU A 111 0.90 9.60 -8.33
N LEU A 112 1.46 10.65 -7.71
CA LEU A 112 0.76 11.91 -7.51
C LEU A 112 0.36 12.60 -8.83
N LYS A 113 1.21 12.53 -9.87
CA LYS A 113 0.89 13.06 -11.21
C LYS A 113 -0.23 12.30 -11.92
N ALA A 114 -0.46 11.04 -11.56
CA ALA A 114 -1.49 10.21 -12.17
C ALA A 114 -2.90 10.45 -11.57
N LEU A 115 -3.01 11.25 -10.50
CA LEU A 115 -4.30 11.57 -9.88
C LEU A 115 -5.14 12.47 -10.80
N LYS A 116 -6.37 12.03 -11.04
CA LYS A 116 -7.39 12.73 -11.80
C LYS A 116 -8.71 12.66 -11.05
N GLU A 117 -9.64 13.50 -11.43
CA GLU A 117 -11.00 13.47 -10.89
C GLU A 117 -11.62 12.07 -10.97
N GLY A 118 -12.19 11.59 -9.86
CA GLY A 118 -12.76 10.26 -9.71
C GLY A 118 -11.75 9.14 -9.42
N VAL A 119 -10.43 9.39 -9.52
CA VAL A 119 -9.40 8.40 -9.16
C VAL A 119 -9.25 8.34 -7.64
N GLU A 120 -9.49 7.19 -7.06
CA GLU A 120 -9.38 6.96 -5.62
C GLU A 120 -8.15 6.11 -5.24
N LEU A 121 -7.57 5.40 -6.23
CA LEU A 121 -6.37 4.58 -6.04
C LEU A 121 -5.45 4.67 -7.26
N VAL A 122 -4.18 4.98 -7.01
CA VAL A 122 -3.09 4.80 -7.97
C VAL A 122 -2.17 3.70 -7.44
N GLY A 123 -2.06 2.61 -8.17
CA GLY A 123 -1.22 1.45 -7.84
C GLY A 123 0.10 1.44 -8.59
N GLY A 124 1.20 1.15 -7.91
CA GLY A 124 2.46 0.88 -8.58
C GLY A 124 2.42 -0.44 -9.36
N ASN A 125 3.04 -0.47 -10.54
CA ASN A 125 3.17 -1.64 -11.39
C ASN A 125 4.65 -1.96 -11.63
N ARG A 126 5.14 -3.05 -11.04
CA ARG A 126 6.54 -3.49 -11.09
C ARG A 126 6.86 -4.43 -12.25
N ARG A 127 5.90 -4.72 -13.15
CA ARG A 127 6.07 -5.77 -14.19
C ARG A 127 7.32 -5.60 -15.04
N HIS A 128 7.73 -4.36 -15.30
CA HIS A 128 8.90 -4.05 -16.14
C HIS A 128 10.23 -4.08 -15.38
N SER A 129 10.21 -4.04 -14.04
CA SER A 129 11.41 -3.95 -13.19
C SER A 129 11.73 -5.22 -12.41
N ARG A 130 10.81 -6.21 -12.37
CA ARG A 130 11.02 -7.48 -11.63
C ARG A 130 11.95 -8.42 -12.39
N ARG A 131 13.02 -8.85 -11.71
CA ARG A 131 13.91 -9.93 -12.16
C ARG A 131 13.52 -11.26 -11.51
N ASP A 132 12.30 -11.70 -11.77
CA ASP A 132 11.83 -13.01 -11.27
C ASP A 132 12.33 -14.15 -12.13
N THR A 133 12.55 -15.34 -11.51
CA THR A 133 12.74 -16.57 -12.27
C THR A 133 11.49 -16.86 -13.12
N TRP A 134 11.67 -17.50 -14.27
CA TRP A 134 10.59 -17.76 -15.23
C TRP A 134 9.42 -18.55 -14.59
N ILE A 135 9.70 -19.48 -13.65
CA ILE A 135 8.67 -20.23 -12.91
C ILE A 135 7.80 -19.30 -12.04
N LYS A 136 8.43 -18.39 -11.29
CA LYS A 136 7.72 -17.38 -10.48
C LYS A 136 6.92 -16.42 -11.35
N ARG A 137 7.42 -16.12 -12.55
CA ARG A 137 6.72 -15.26 -13.51
C ARG A 137 5.45 -15.93 -14.04
N ILE A 138 5.52 -17.20 -14.45
CA ILE A 138 4.35 -17.96 -14.94
C ILE A 138 3.31 -18.12 -13.84
N SER A 139 3.69 -18.58 -12.64
CA SER A 139 2.75 -18.72 -11.52
C SER A 139 2.08 -17.40 -11.12
N SER A 140 2.82 -16.30 -11.18
CA SER A 140 2.27 -14.96 -10.93
C SER A 140 1.29 -14.52 -12.03
N VAL A 141 1.55 -14.83 -13.29
CA VAL A 141 0.64 -14.53 -14.42
C VAL A 141 -0.66 -15.31 -14.27
N ILE A 142 -0.59 -16.61 -13.98
CA ILE A 142 -1.78 -17.46 -13.77
C ILE A 142 -2.59 -16.96 -12.57
N ALA A 143 -1.96 -16.75 -11.42
CA ALA A 143 -2.63 -16.28 -10.21
C ALA A 143 -3.29 -14.90 -10.42
N ASN A 144 -2.61 -13.98 -11.09
CA ASN A 144 -3.16 -12.67 -11.43
C ASN A 144 -4.30 -12.79 -12.46
N GLY A 145 -4.21 -13.71 -13.42
CA GLY A 145 -5.29 -13.97 -14.39
C GLY A 145 -6.57 -14.48 -13.73
N VAL A 146 -6.44 -15.49 -12.86
CA VAL A 146 -7.58 -16.03 -12.07
C VAL A 146 -8.21 -14.94 -11.20
N ARG A 147 -7.39 -14.19 -10.48
CA ARG A 147 -7.87 -13.08 -9.64
C ARG A 147 -8.60 -12.03 -10.49
N SER A 148 -7.98 -11.57 -11.58
CA SER A 148 -8.54 -10.54 -12.45
C SER A 148 -9.88 -10.98 -13.05
N TRP A 149 -9.98 -12.24 -13.46
CA TRP A 149 -11.22 -12.83 -13.95
C TRP A 149 -12.30 -12.88 -12.87
N MET A 150 -11.97 -13.34 -11.65
CA MET A 150 -12.93 -13.47 -10.55
C MET A 150 -13.38 -12.11 -10.01
N LEU A 151 -12.46 -11.16 -9.83
CA LEU A 151 -12.72 -9.87 -9.20
C LEU A 151 -13.00 -8.76 -10.21
N LYS A 152 -12.92 -9.06 -11.51
CA LYS A 152 -13.06 -8.07 -12.60
C LYS A 152 -12.19 -6.82 -12.38
N ASP A 153 -11.01 -7.05 -11.85
CA ASP A 153 -10.04 -6.01 -11.49
C ASP A 153 -8.88 -6.10 -12.49
N ASP A 154 -8.76 -5.09 -13.35
CA ASP A 154 -7.77 -5.03 -14.43
C ASP A 154 -6.39 -4.55 -13.94
N THR A 155 -6.16 -4.56 -12.61
CA THR A 155 -4.92 -4.09 -12.01
C THR A 155 -3.78 -5.08 -12.27
N PRO A 156 -2.70 -4.65 -12.95
CA PRO A 156 -1.63 -5.56 -13.38
C PRO A 156 -0.78 -6.09 -12.21
N ASP A 157 -0.61 -5.33 -11.13
CA ASP A 157 0.23 -5.69 -9.97
C ASP A 157 -0.41 -5.25 -8.65
N THR A 158 -1.30 -6.07 -8.10
CA THR A 158 -1.95 -5.77 -6.80
C THR A 158 -1.04 -5.99 -5.61
N GLY A 159 0.03 -6.79 -5.79
CA GLY A 159 1.01 -7.07 -4.75
C GLY A 159 2.06 -5.97 -4.53
N CYS A 160 2.04 -4.90 -5.32
CA CYS A 160 2.94 -3.76 -5.10
C CYS A 160 2.57 -3.04 -3.81
N GLY A 161 3.52 -2.86 -2.88
CA GLY A 161 3.32 -2.10 -1.63
C GLY A 161 3.15 -0.60 -1.87
N LEU A 162 3.75 -0.08 -2.95
CA LEU A 162 3.63 1.33 -3.31
C LEU A 162 2.27 1.61 -3.94
N LYS A 163 1.42 2.28 -3.17
CA LYS A 163 0.07 2.70 -3.57
C LYS A 163 -0.20 4.10 -3.05
N LEU A 164 -1.00 4.86 -3.79
CA LEU A 164 -1.52 6.16 -3.40
C LEU A 164 -3.05 6.11 -3.45
N PHE A 165 -3.73 6.47 -2.36
CA PHE A 165 -5.18 6.39 -2.29
C PHE A 165 -5.79 7.45 -1.36
N SER A 166 -7.09 7.71 -1.54
CA SER A 166 -7.86 8.57 -0.65
C SER A 166 -8.05 7.90 0.71
N LYS A 167 -7.81 8.65 1.79
CA LYS A 167 -8.05 8.20 3.18
C LYS A 167 -9.51 7.82 3.40
N GLU A 168 -10.43 8.66 2.93
CA GLU A 168 -11.86 8.42 3.02
C GLU A 168 -12.24 7.11 2.32
N ALA A 169 -11.80 6.96 1.05
CA ALA A 169 -12.08 5.78 0.27
C ALA A 169 -11.58 4.50 0.97
N PHE A 170 -10.37 4.52 1.53
CA PHE A 170 -9.80 3.38 2.24
C PHE A 170 -10.58 3.03 3.52
N LEU A 171 -10.97 4.03 4.31
CA LEU A 171 -11.66 3.81 5.59
C LEU A 171 -13.10 3.30 5.40
N ASP A 172 -13.72 3.58 4.26
CA ASP A 172 -15.04 3.07 3.87
C ASP A 172 -15.01 1.60 3.38
N LEU A 173 -13.81 1.04 3.12
CA LEU A 173 -13.68 -0.36 2.72
C LEU A 173 -13.97 -1.32 3.88
N PRO A 174 -14.57 -2.50 3.62
CA PRO A 174 -14.70 -3.55 4.60
C PRO A 174 -13.31 -3.99 5.07
N TYR A 175 -13.12 -4.01 6.41
CA TYR A 175 -11.87 -4.41 7.00
C TYR A 175 -11.82 -5.92 7.23
N PHE A 176 -10.73 -6.53 6.74
CA PHE A 176 -10.35 -7.93 7.03
C PHE A 176 -8.83 -8.06 6.90
N ASP A 177 -8.27 -9.14 7.45
CA ASP A 177 -6.83 -9.38 7.28
C ASP A 177 -6.48 -9.62 5.81
N HIS A 178 -5.28 -9.25 5.39
CA HIS A 178 -4.80 -9.25 3.99
C HIS A 178 -5.55 -8.34 3.00
N MET A 179 -6.51 -7.51 3.44
CA MET A 179 -7.25 -6.60 2.57
C MET A 179 -6.35 -5.70 1.70
N HIS A 180 -5.12 -5.39 2.16
CA HIS A 180 -4.15 -4.56 1.43
C HIS A 180 -3.80 -5.12 0.04
N ARG A 181 -3.96 -6.44 -0.18
CA ARG A 181 -3.75 -7.12 -1.46
C ARG A 181 -4.91 -6.95 -2.42
N PHE A 182 -6.09 -6.64 -1.91
CA PHE A 182 -7.35 -6.54 -2.66
C PHE A 182 -7.85 -5.10 -2.78
N LEU A 183 -7.05 -4.09 -2.40
CA LEU A 183 -7.47 -2.69 -2.47
C LEU A 183 -8.05 -2.28 -3.82
N PRO A 184 -7.47 -2.68 -4.98
CA PRO A 184 -8.08 -2.36 -6.26
C PRO A 184 -9.50 -2.90 -6.42
N ALA A 185 -9.70 -4.20 -6.13
CA ALA A 185 -11.02 -4.82 -6.22
C ALA A 185 -12.05 -4.17 -5.28
N LEU A 186 -11.61 -3.79 -4.07
CA LEU A 186 -12.47 -3.14 -3.06
C LEU A 186 -12.80 -1.69 -3.43
N ILE A 187 -11.87 -0.93 -3.98
CA ILE A 187 -12.11 0.42 -4.51
C ILE A 187 -13.08 0.36 -5.70
N LYS A 188 -12.87 -0.57 -6.64
CA LYS A 188 -13.79 -0.78 -7.76
C LYS A 188 -15.21 -1.14 -7.28
N ARG A 189 -15.32 -1.97 -6.24
CA ARG A 189 -16.60 -2.34 -5.61
C ARG A 189 -17.39 -1.12 -5.13
N ARG A 190 -16.74 -0.08 -4.59
CA ARG A 190 -17.40 1.16 -4.15
C ARG A 190 -17.64 2.17 -5.29
N GLY A 191 -17.22 1.85 -6.52
CA GLY A 191 -17.39 2.72 -7.69
C GLY A 191 -16.22 3.65 -7.98
N GLY A 192 -15.12 3.57 -7.21
CA GLY A 192 -13.92 4.39 -7.40
C GLY A 192 -13.11 3.96 -8.63
N LEU A 193 -12.42 4.92 -9.26
CA LEU A 193 -11.53 4.68 -10.38
C LEU A 193 -10.11 4.33 -9.88
N ILE A 194 -9.45 3.46 -10.66
CA ILE A 194 -8.11 2.98 -10.38
C ILE A 194 -7.20 3.27 -11.57
N VAL A 195 -5.97 3.70 -11.28
CA VAL A 195 -4.92 3.89 -12.27
C VAL A 195 -3.68 3.11 -11.86
N SER A 196 -2.95 2.55 -12.80
CA SER A 196 -1.67 1.89 -12.57
C SER A 196 -0.53 2.67 -13.19
N VAL A 197 0.57 2.84 -12.47
CA VAL A 197 1.77 3.58 -12.89
C VAL A 197 2.98 2.66 -12.83
N PRO A 198 3.81 2.59 -13.87
CA PRO A 198 5.08 1.86 -13.81
C PRO A 198 5.96 2.40 -12.68
N VAL A 199 6.51 1.49 -11.87
CA VAL A 199 7.41 1.83 -10.76
C VAL A 199 8.63 0.92 -10.76
N SER A 200 9.72 1.41 -10.18
CA SER A 200 10.92 0.63 -9.98
C SER A 200 10.75 -0.40 -8.86
N HIS A 201 11.53 -1.47 -8.92
CA HIS A 201 11.58 -2.49 -7.87
C HIS A 201 13.03 -2.85 -7.60
N ARG A 202 13.39 -2.83 -6.31
CA ARG A 202 14.75 -3.13 -5.87
C ARG A 202 14.83 -4.54 -5.28
N PRO A 203 15.98 -5.21 -5.34
CA PRO A 203 16.20 -6.39 -4.52
C PRO A 203 16.14 -6.00 -3.05
N ARG A 204 15.68 -6.92 -2.20
CA ARG A 204 15.78 -6.76 -0.75
C ARG A 204 17.25 -6.76 -0.36
N THR A 205 17.69 -5.76 0.39
CA THR A 205 19.07 -5.64 0.86
C THR A 205 19.28 -6.32 2.20
N HIS A 206 18.29 -6.25 3.10
CA HIS A 206 18.38 -6.79 4.46
C HIS A 206 17.08 -7.52 4.86
N GLY A 207 17.20 -8.43 5.84
CA GLY A 207 16.06 -9.13 6.44
C GLY A 207 15.57 -10.38 5.68
N TYR A 208 14.70 -11.14 6.35
CA TYR A 208 14.11 -12.38 5.82
C TYR A 208 12.61 -12.23 5.62
N SER A 209 12.06 -13.00 4.66
CA SER A 209 10.60 -13.04 4.47
C SER A 209 9.93 -13.83 5.60
N ASN A 210 9.12 -13.18 6.41
CA ASN A 210 8.48 -13.77 7.60
C ASN A 210 7.34 -14.76 7.30
N TYR A 211 7.10 -15.16 6.03
CA TYR A 211 5.93 -15.97 5.68
C TYR A 211 6.26 -17.13 4.75
N GLY A 212 5.72 -18.32 5.04
CA GLY A 212 5.74 -19.49 4.16
C GLY A 212 4.95 -19.28 2.87
N THR A 213 5.38 -19.90 1.78
CA THR A 213 4.75 -19.74 0.45
C THR A 213 3.39 -20.43 0.36
N ILE A 214 3.24 -21.60 1.02
CA ILE A 214 2.02 -22.44 0.97
C ILE A 214 0.89 -21.82 1.78
N ASP A 215 1.19 -21.35 3.01
CA ASP A 215 0.19 -20.70 3.87
C ASP A 215 -0.37 -19.44 3.21
N ARG A 216 0.50 -18.65 2.55
CA ARG A 216 0.07 -17.49 1.78
C ARG A 216 -0.87 -17.82 0.62
N LEU A 217 -0.67 -18.97 -0.02
CA LEU A 217 -1.50 -19.40 -1.14
C LEU A 217 -2.90 -19.80 -0.66
N LEU A 218 -2.97 -20.62 0.39
CA LEU A 218 -4.25 -21.10 0.95
C LEU A 218 -5.10 -19.94 1.47
N VAL A 219 -4.51 -19.08 2.29
CA VAL A 219 -5.19 -17.88 2.79
C VAL A 219 -5.63 -16.98 1.63
N GLY A 220 -4.75 -16.78 0.64
CA GLY A 220 -5.07 -15.96 -0.53
C GLY A 220 -6.25 -16.49 -1.36
N ILE A 221 -6.45 -17.82 -1.43
CA ILE A 221 -7.62 -18.43 -2.10
C ILE A 221 -8.90 -18.14 -1.31
N VAL A 222 -8.88 -18.34 0.02
CA VAL A 222 -10.04 -18.04 0.87
C VAL A 222 -10.42 -16.56 0.76
N ASP A 223 -9.44 -15.67 0.88
CA ASP A 223 -9.65 -14.22 0.74
C ASP A 223 -10.23 -13.85 -0.62
N LEU A 224 -9.77 -14.51 -1.69
CA LEU A 224 -10.26 -14.27 -3.05
C LEU A 224 -11.77 -14.57 -3.18
N PHE A 225 -12.23 -15.71 -2.63
CA PHE A 225 -13.66 -16.04 -2.58
C PHE A 225 -14.43 -15.06 -1.71
N GLY A 226 -13.88 -14.66 -0.55
CA GLY A 226 -14.48 -13.67 0.34
C GLY A 226 -14.68 -12.32 -0.35
N VAL A 227 -13.66 -11.83 -1.08
CA VAL A 227 -13.77 -10.57 -1.83
C VAL A 227 -14.74 -10.69 -3.01
N ALA A 228 -14.75 -11.81 -3.73
CA ALA A 228 -15.73 -12.05 -4.79
C ALA A 228 -17.17 -12.07 -4.24
N TRP A 229 -17.38 -12.65 -3.06
CA TRP A 229 -18.66 -12.60 -2.36
C TRP A 229 -19.05 -11.16 -1.99
N LEU A 230 -18.12 -10.39 -1.40
CA LEU A 230 -18.34 -8.98 -1.05
C LEU A 230 -18.76 -8.15 -2.28
N GLN A 231 -18.10 -8.35 -3.44
CA GLN A 231 -18.43 -7.64 -4.67
C GLN A 231 -19.86 -7.94 -5.15
N ARG A 232 -20.30 -9.20 -5.05
CA ARG A 232 -21.67 -9.60 -5.44
C ARG A 232 -22.75 -9.06 -4.49
N ARG A 233 -22.40 -8.71 -3.27
CA ARG A 233 -23.31 -8.16 -2.24
C ARG A 233 -23.34 -6.64 -2.21
N SER A 234 -22.54 -5.97 -3.05
CA SER A 234 -22.52 -4.52 -3.13
C SER A 234 -23.77 -3.98 -3.83
N LYS A 235 -24.41 -3.00 -3.19
CA LYS A 235 -25.45 -2.16 -3.80
C LYS A 235 -25.03 -0.72 -3.56
N LEU A 236 -24.70 -0.02 -4.64
CA LEU A 236 -24.33 1.41 -4.58
C LEU A 236 -25.57 2.24 -4.77
N PRO A 237 -25.96 3.11 -3.81
CA PRO A 237 -27.10 3.99 -3.98
C PRO A 237 -26.75 5.09 -5.00
N GLN A 238 -27.73 5.41 -5.85
CA GLN A 238 -27.68 6.63 -6.65
C GLN A 238 -28.57 7.67 -5.95
N ILE A 239 -27.92 8.70 -5.40
CA ILE A 239 -28.65 9.78 -4.73
C ILE A 239 -29.12 10.77 -5.79
N LYS A 240 -30.45 10.94 -5.89
CA LYS A 240 -31.02 11.97 -6.74
C LYS A 240 -30.74 13.32 -6.10
N LYS A 241 -30.06 14.20 -6.82
CA LYS A 241 -29.92 15.60 -6.41
C LYS A 241 -31.20 16.31 -6.83
N ASP A 242 -31.94 16.78 -5.84
CA ASP A 242 -33.11 17.64 -6.06
C ASP A 242 -32.64 19.05 -6.45
#